data_40c4c0126d42c3765f65ea2a4dff9742
#
_entry.id   40c4c0126d42c3765f65ea2a4dff9742
#
_cell.length_a   1.000
_cell.length_b   1.000
_cell.length_c   1.000
_cell.angle_alpha   90.00
_cell.angle_beta   90.00
_cell.angle_gamma   90.00
#
_symmetry.space_group_name_H-M   'P 1'
#
loop_
_entity.id
_entity.type
_entity.pdbx_description
1 polymer ?
#
loop_
_entity_poly.entity_id
_entity_poly.type
_entity_poly.pdbx_seq_one_letter_code
_entity_poly.pdbx_strand_id
1 'polypeptide(L)'
;PVAADNTGIVNEDGTLTVSDGASANSITNAEITYDANDVFDMSAVSGETRSAGFAFNNDGTKMYHAGNDDNAVKEYHLSTAYDVSTATYQGDSEQLTVTSQTNEPFGITFNNDGSKLYVAGNSNVYQYSLSTAYDVSTGSYDSVSFATGDNTSCGIRFNNDGTKLFVAGFASHNIEEISLSTAYDLSTASRSDSDRLSVSAQAQKPRDIEFNIDGTRLFVVS
;
A
#
# COMPACT_ATOMS: atom_id res chain seq x y z
N PRO A 1 3.35 -10.20 31.09
CA PRO A 1 2.00 -9.98 30.64
C PRO A 1 2.08 -9.68 29.13
N VAL A 2 1.46 -10.57 28.36
CA VAL A 2 1.34 -10.40 26.91
C VAL A 2 0.35 -9.25 26.70
N ALA A 3 0.73 -8.23 25.93
CA ALA A 3 -0.17 -7.16 25.58
C ALA A 3 -1.40 -7.74 24.87
N ALA A 4 -2.59 -7.28 25.25
CA ALA A 4 -3.84 -7.74 24.65
C ALA A 4 -3.91 -7.28 23.19
N ASP A 5 -4.44 -8.16 22.40
CA ASP A 5 -4.57 -8.07 20.97
C ASP A 5 -5.70 -7.12 20.53
N ASN A 6 -5.39 -5.98 19.95
CA ASN A 6 -6.39 -5.06 19.42
C ASN A 6 -6.59 -5.31 17.91
N THR A 7 -7.79 -5.74 17.51
CA THR A 7 -8.21 -5.78 16.12
C THR A 7 -9.09 -4.57 15.82
N GLY A 8 -8.70 -3.75 14.87
CA GLY A 8 -9.46 -2.57 14.46
C GLY A 8 -9.96 -2.70 13.02
N ILE A 9 -11.19 -2.32 12.76
CA ILE A 9 -11.77 -2.13 11.43
C ILE A 9 -12.17 -0.65 11.33
N VAL A 10 -11.64 0.05 10.34
CA VAL A 10 -12.07 1.41 10.01
C VAL A 10 -13.14 1.33 8.94
N ASN A 11 -14.33 1.81 9.24
CA ASN A 11 -15.43 1.90 8.29
C ASN A 11 -15.36 3.21 7.46
N GLU A 12 -16.08 3.26 6.33
CA GLU A 12 -16.13 4.44 5.42
C GLU A 12 -16.63 5.73 6.13
N ASP A 13 -17.29 5.61 7.29
CA ASP A 13 -17.76 6.73 8.10
C ASP A 13 -16.69 7.28 9.09
N GLY A 14 -15.46 6.75 9.03
CA GLY A 14 -14.38 7.13 9.93
C GLY A 14 -14.46 6.52 11.32
N THR A 15 -15.36 5.56 11.54
CA THR A 15 -15.48 4.89 12.84
C THR A 15 -14.45 3.75 12.94
N LEU A 16 -13.48 3.88 13.82
CA LEU A 16 -12.58 2.79 14.19
C LEU A 16 -13.26 1.92 15.26
N THR A 17 -13.59 0.69 14.89
CA THR A 17 -14.04 -0.31 15.86
C THR A 17 -12.87 -1.20 16.24
N VAL A 18 -12.43 -1.10 17.50
CA VAL A 18 -11.40 -1.97 18.07
C VAL A 18 -12.11 -3.00 18.96
N SER A 19 -11.97 -4.28 18.63
CA SER A 19 -12.44 -5.35 19.51
C SER A 19 -11.25 -6.11 20.05
N ASP A 20 -11.08 -6.13 21.38
CA ASP A 20 -10.18 -7.04 22.05
C ASP A 20 -10.97 -8.14 22.77
N GLY A 21 -10.42 -9.32 22.73
CA GLY A 21 -11.08 -10.46 23.36
C GLY A 21 -10.80 -10.54 24.85
N ALA A 22 -11.22 -9.59 25.69
CA ALA A 22 -11.39 -9.72 27.14
C ALA A 22 -10.80 -8.62 28.05
N SER A 23 -10.19 -7.58 27.56
CA SER A 23 -9.82 -6.39 28.37
C SER A 23 -9.64 -5.20 27.45
N ALA A 24 -10.70 -4.44 27.28
CA ALA A 24 -10.74 -3.30 26.40
C ALA A 24 -9.70 -2.22 26.81
N ASN A 25 -8.58 -2.16 26.10
CA ASN A 25 -7.99 -0.89 25.83
C ASN A 25 -8.69 -0.34 24.57
N SER A 26 -9.87 0.23 24.75
CA SER A 26 -10.50 0.92 23.66
C SER A 26 -9.62 2.13 23.34
N ILE A 27 -9.26 2.30 22.07
CA ILE A 27 -8.83 3.59 21.59
C ILE A 27 -10.05 4.50 21.82
N THR A 28 -9.99 5.34 22.85
CA THR A 28 -11.02 6.35 23.08
C THR A 28 -10.82 7.43 22.02
N ASN A 29 -11.89 8.12 21.63
CA ASN A 29 -11.81 9.26 20.72
C ASN A 29 -10.81 10.37 21.19
N ALA A 30 -10.24 10.22 22.38
CA ALA A 30 -9.19 11.11 22.90
C ALA A 30 -7.77 10.68 22.48
N GLU A 31 -7.58 9.46 21.93
CA GLU A 31 -6.26 8.94 21.54
C GLU A 31 -6.00 9.09 20.04
N ILE A 32 -7.05 9.23 19.22
CA ILE A 32 -6.94 9.58 17.79
C ILE A 32 -7.67 10.89 17.59
N THR A 33 -6.94 11.96 17.35
CA THR A 33 -7.48 13.26 17.04
C THR A 33 -7.19 13.60 15.58
N TYR A 34 -8.23 14.02 14.85
CA TYR A 34 -8.02 14.66 13.54
C TYR A 34 -7.48 16.08 13.79
N ASP A 35 -6.29 16.35 13.29
CA ASP A 35 -5.76 17.71 13.24
C ASP A 35 -6.03 18.28 11.84
N ALA A 36 -6.87 19.30 11.77
CA ALA A 36 -7.20 19.97 10.52
C ALA A 36 -6.00 20.69 9.88
N ASN A 37 -4.89 20.84 10.62
CA ASN A 37 -3.65 21.40 10.09
C ASN A 37 -2.70 20.34 9.54
N ASP A 38 -2.93 19.06 9.88
CA ASP A 38 -2.15 17.91 9.41
C ASP A 38 -2.81 17.30 8.16
N VAL A 39 -3.06 18.13 7.16
CA VAL A 39 -3.63 17.71 5.88
C VAL A 39 -2.71 18.12 4.74
N PHE A 40 -2.60 17.26 3.74
CA PHE A 40 -1.91 17.55 2.50
C PHE A 40 -2.88 17.36 1.32
N ASP A 41 -3.17 18.45 0.62
CA ASP A 41 -4.05 18.41 -0.56
C ASP A 41 -3.21 18.12 -1.82
N MET A 42 -3.21 16.87 -2.24
CA MET A 42 -2.51 16.41 -3.43
C MET A 42 -3.07 17.03 -4.71
N SER A 43 -4.37 17.30 -4.77
CA SER A 43 -4.99 17.89 -5.96
C SER A 43 -4.50 19.32 -6.19
N ALA A 44 -4.30 20.07 -5.12
CA ALA A 44 -3.78 21.44 -5.19
C ALA A 44 -2.29 21.51 -5.55
N VAL A 45 -1.52 20.46 -5.23
CA VAL A 45 -0.05 20.47 -5.35
C VAL A 45 0.43 19.74 -6.59
N SER A 46 -0.14 18.57 -6.91
CA SER A 46 0.27 17.74 -8.04
C SER A 46 -0.78 17.58 -9.12
N GLY A 47 -1.96 18.20 -8.94
CA GLY A 47 -3.08 18.09 -9.89
C GLY A 47 -3.80 16.74 -9.86
N GLU A 48 -3.39 15.82 -8.98
CA GLU A 48 -3.95 14.46 -8.91
C GLU A 48 -5.27 14.47 -8.17
N THR A 49 -6.34 14.06 -8.83
CA THR A 49 -7.70 13.99 -8.26
C THR A 49 -8.18 12.56 -8.02
N ARG A 50 -7.45 11.56 -8.53
CA ARG A 50 -7.77 10.13 -8.44
C ARG A 50 -6.65 9.38 -7.76
N SER A 51 -6.44 9.71 -6.50
CA SER A 51 -5.44 9.08 -5.63
C SER A 51 -5.80 7.64 -5.28
N ALA A 52 -4.81 6.77 -5.22
CA ALA A 52 -5.02 5.38 -4.88
C ALA A 52 -4.08 4.91 -3.76
N GLY A 53 -2.95 4.27 -4.06
CA GLY A 53 -2.05 3.71 -3.06
C GLY A 53 -1.07 4.70 -2.47
N PHE A 54 -0.70 4.48 -1.21
CA PHE A 54 0.29 5.26 -0.48
C PHE A 54 1.41 4.38 0.07
N ALA A 55 2.61 4.93 0.15
CA ALA A 55 3.72 4.34 0.87
C ALA A 55 4.63 5.43 1.46
N PHE A 56 5.38 5.07 2.48
CA PHE A 56 6.48 5.87 3.00
C PHE A 56 7.79 5.10 2.82
N ASN A 57 8.91 5.81 2.80
CA ASN A 57 10.20 5.19 3.00
C ASN A 57 10.40 4.85 4.50
N ASN A 58 11.45 4.09 4.82
CA ASN A 58 11.65 3.55 6.17
C ASN A 58 11.83 4.60 7.27
N ASP A 59 12.33 5.78 6.94
CA ASP A 59 12.55 6.86 7.91
C ASP A 59 11.44 7.92 7.91
N GLY A 60 10.42 7.77 7.04
CA GLY A 60 9.27 8.67 6.97
C GLY A 60 9.56 10.04 6.36
N THR A 61 10.74 10.25 5.77
CA THR A 61 11.11 11.53 5.14
C THR A 61 10.59 11.68 3.72
N LYS A 62 10.10 10.57 3.13
CA LYS A 62 9.49 10.53 1.80
C LYS A 62 8.14 9.83 1.85
N MET A 63 7.17 10.39 1.14
CA MET A 63 5.86 9.81 0.89
C MET A 63 5.70 9.58 -0.60
N TYR A 64 5.04 8.50 -0.96
CA TYR A 64 4.75 8.14 -2.35
C TYR A 64 3.27 7.92 -2.53
N HIS A 65 2.82 8.17 -3.74
CA HIS A 65 1.42 8.07 -4.07
C HIS A 65 1.25 7.57 -5.52
N ALA A 66 0.37 6.60 -5.71
CA ALA A 66 -0.06 6.17 -7.03
C ALA A 66 -1.21 7.03 -7.52
N GLY A 67 -1.03 7.70 -8.65
CA GLY A 67 -2.00 8.58 -9.26
C GLY A 67 -2.55 8.03 -10.56
N ASN A 68 -3.88 8.04 -10.71
CA ASN A 68 -4.57 7.52 -11.90
C ASN A 68 -4.83 8.58 -12.96
N ASP A 69 -4.57 9.87 -12.70
CA ASP A 69 -4.82 10.92 -13.70
C ASP A 69 -3.69 10.96 -14.74
N ASP A 70 -2.46 10.77 -14.33
CA ASP A 70 -1.29 10.70 -15.22
C ASP A 70 -0.59 9.32 -15.23
N ASN A 71 -1.13 8.34 -14.49
CA ASN A 71 -0.61 6.98 -14.40
C ASN A 71 0.86 6.95 -13.95
N ALA A 72 1.12 7.59 -12.84
CA ALA A 72 2.45 7.74 -12.28
C ALA A 72 2.50 7.44 -10.78
N VAL A 73 3.69 7.09 -10.30
CA VAL A 73 4.03 7.13 -8.88
C VAL A 73 4.80 8.40 -8.62
N LYS A 74 4.25 9.28 -7.78
CA LYS A 74 4.80 10.58 -7.41
C LYS A 74 5.49 10.53 -6.06
N GLU A 75 6.58 11.28 -5.93
CA GLU A 75 7.37 11.39 -4.71
C GLU A 75 7.17 12.75 -4.06
N TYR A 76 7.04 12.76 -2.74
CA TYR A 76 6.94 13.95 -1.89
C TYR A 76 8.00 13.87 -0.79
N HIS A 77 8.68 14.98 -0.52
CA HIS A 77 9.62 15.09 0.58
C HIS A 77 8.95 15.70 1.80
N LEU A 78 9.16 15.12 2.96
CA LEU A 78 8.67 15.59 4.24
C LEU A 78 9.83 16.17 5.06
N SER A 79 9.69 17.43 5.49
CA SER A 79 10.71 18.06 6.33
C SER A 79 10.69 17.54 7.78
N THR A 80 9.55 16.96 8.19
CA THR A 80 9.40 16.24 9.45
C THR A 80 8.89 14.83 9.12
N ALA A 81 9.60 13.80 9.61
CA ALA A 81 9.26 12.41 9.30
C ALA A 81 7.82 12.07 9.69
N TYR A 82 7.08 11.45 8.76
CA TYR A 82 5.68 11.05 8.86
C TYR A 82 4.66 12.20 9.09
N ASP A 83 5.09 13.44 9.07
CA ASP A 83 4.22 14.61 9.17
C ASP A 83 3.84 15.09 7.76
N VAL A 84 2.66 14.66 7.30
CA VAL A 84 2.17 14.95 5.94
C VAL A 84 1.92 16.44 5.70
N SER A 85 1.72 17.24 6.74
CA SER A 85 1.57 18.70 6.63
C SER A 85 2.85 19.38 6.12
N THR A 86 3.98 18.71 6.29
CA THR A 86 5.29 19.20 5.85
C THR A 86 5.69 18.70 4.46
N ALA A 87 4.80 17.96 3.78
CA ALA A 87 5.08 17.38 2.48
C ALA A 87 5.21 18.44 1.39
N THR A 88 6.20 18.26 0.53
CA THR A 88 6.43 19.10 -0.64
C THR A 88 6.57 18.21 -1.88
N TYR A 89 5.79 18.52 -2.93
CA TYR A 89 5.93 17.86 -4.22
C TYR A 89 7.16 18.40 -4.95
N GLN A 90 8.00 17.50 -5.43
CA GLN A 90 9.26 17.86 -6.08
C GLN A 90 9.12 18.12 -7.59
N GLY A 91 7.90 17.98 -8.11
CA GLY A 91 7.60 18.17 -9.52
C GLY A 91 7.70 16.87 -10.34
N ASP A 92 7.36 16.97 -11.62
CA ASP A 92 7.26 15.81 -12.53
C ASP A 92 8.62 15.14 -12.80
N SER A 93 9.73 15.76 -12.42
CA SER A 93 11.06 15.14 -12.46
C SER A 93 11.25 14.06 -11.40
N GLU A 94 10.45 14.07 -10.34
CA GLU A 94 10.49 13.14 -9.21
C GLU A 94 9.28 12.19 -9.25
N GLN A 95 8.98 11.68 -10.45
CA GLN A 95 7.91 10.68 -10.63
C GLN A 95 8.35 9.54 -11.54
N LEU A 96 7.70 8.38 -11.36
CA LEU A 96 7.82 7.24 -12.25
C LEU A 96 6.52 7.06 -13.04
N THR A 97 6.56 7.30 -14.33
CA THR A 97 5.42 7.03 -15.22
C THR A 97 5.29 5.53 -15.48
N VAL A 98 4.11 4.97 -15.21
CA VAL A 98 3.81 3.54 -15.35
C VAL A 98 2.79 3.22 -16.45
N THR A 99 2.44 4.19 -17.27
CA THR A 99 1.41 4.11 -18.34
C THR A 99 1.61 2.92 -19.29
N SER A 100 2.86 2.54 -19.57
CA SER A 100 3.15 1.40 -20.44
C SER A 100 2.81 0.04 -19.82
N GLN A 101 2.66 -0.04 -18.51
CA GLN A 101 2.33 -1.25 -17.74
C GLN A 101 0.88 -1.25 -17.30
N THR A 102 0.39 -0.12 -16.79
CA THR A 102 -0.99 0.03 -16.34
C THR A 102 -1.48 1.47 -16.54
N ASN A 103 -2.74 1.61 -16.85
CA ASN A 103 -3.46 2.89 -16.88
C ASN A 103 -4.31 3.11 -15.62
N GLU A 104 -4.20 2.24 -14.64
CA GLU A 104 -4.89 2.31 -13.35
C GLU A 104 -3.97 1.79 -12.24
N PRO A 105 -2.91 2.54 -11.87
CA PRO A 105 -2.08 2.18 -10.73
C PRO A 105 -2.85 2.43 -9.43
N PHE A 106 -3.04 1.38 -8.63
CA PHE A 106 -3.80 1.43 -7.39
C PHE A 106 -2.93 1.27 -6.15
N GLY A 107 -2.17 0.20 -6.04
CA GLY A 107 -1.36 -0.09 -4.86
C GLY A 107 0.12 0.04 -5.15
N ILE A 108 0.87 0.52 -4.17
CA ILE A 108 2.34 0.58 -4.23
C ILE A 108 2.96 0.04 -2.95
N THR A 109 4.10 -0.61 -3.09
CA THR A 109 4.94 -1.02 -1.96
C THR A 109 6.40 -1.13 -2.39
N PHE A 110 7.31 -1.01 -1.44
CA PHE A 110 8.75 -1.19 -1.67
C PHE A 110 9.23 -2.50 -1.04
N ASN A 111 10.42 -2.96 -1.45
CA ASN A 111 11.17 -3.90 -0.65
C ASN A 111 11.85 -3.18 0.52
N ASN A 112 12.43 -3.93 1.46
CA ASN A 112 12.94 -3.38 2.73
C ASN A 112 14.06 -2.36 2.58
N ASP A 113 14.86 -2.41 1.51
CA ASP A 113 15.97 -1.49 1.29
C ASP A 113 15.64 -0.36 0.29
N GLY A 114 14.42 -0.36 -0.25
CA GLY A 114 13.96 0.65 -1.20
C GLY A 114 14.58 0.56 -2.60
N SER A 115 15.30 -0.51 -2.91
CA SER A 115 15.90 -0.71 -4.24
C SER A 115 14.89 -1.23 -5.27
N LYS A 116 13.70 -1.67 -4.83
CA LYS A 116 12.61 -2.12 -5.68
C LYS A 116 11.28 -1.48 -5.29
N LEU A 117 10.50 -1.14 -6.32
CA LEU A 117 9.12 -0.68 -6.21
C LEU A 117 8.20 -1.69 -6.90
N TYR A 118 7.05 -1.94 -6.32
CA TYR A 118 5.98 -2.75 -6.89
C TYR A 118 4.74 -1.90 -7.05
N VAL A 119 4.10 -2.01 -8.21
CA VAL A 119 2.89 -1.28 -8.54
C VAL A 119 1.80 -2.27 -8.91
N ALA A 120 0.69 -2.27 -8.18
CA ALA A 120 -0.51 -3.00 -8.54
C ALA A 120 -1.39 -2.12 -9.44
N GLY A 121 -1.93 -2.73 -10.49
CA GLY A 121 -2.84 -2.04 -11.38
C GLY A 121 -3.55 -3.04 -12.28
N ASN A 122 -4.84 -2.83 -12.51
CA ASN A 122 -5.66 -3.77 -13.25
C ASN A 122 -5.54 -5.19 -12.65
N SER A 123 -5.08 -6.15 -13.43
CA SER A 123 -4.99 -7.57 -13.03
C SER A 123 -3.57 -8.03 -12.65
N ASN A 124 -2.62 -7.10 -12.54
CA ASN A 124 -1.22 -7.46 -12.35
C ASN A 124 -0.54 -6.64 -11.25
N VAL A 125 0.56 -7.19 -10.74
CA VAL A 125 1.61 -6.44 -10.04
C VAL A 125 2.83 -6.36 -10.94
N TYR A 126 3.45 -5.19 -11.03
CA TYR A 126 4.62 -4.88 -11.85
C TYR A 126 5.81 -4.56 -10.97
N GLN A 127 7.00 -5.05 -11.33
CA GLN A 127 8.24 -4.82 -10.57
C GLN A 127 9.15 -3.82 -11.28
N TYR A 128 9.68 -2.89 -10.51
CA TYR A 128 10.65 -1.88 -10.94
C TYR A 128 11.88 -1.93 -10.07
N SER A 129 13.06 -1.76 -10.67
CA SER A 129 14.32 -1.53 -9.95
C SER A 129 14.61 -0.03 -9.87
N LEU A 130 15.02 0.43 -8.70
CA LEU A 130 15.45 1.80 -8.46
C LEU A 130 16.97 1.84 -8.34
N SER A 131 17.65 2.63 -9.17
CA SER A 131 19.11 2.75 -9.10
C SER A 131 19.60 3.55 -7.88
N THR A 132 18.71 4.36 -7.32
CA THR A 132 18.86 5.03 -6.03
C THR A 132 17.69 4.60 -5.15
N ALA A 133 17.98 4.05 -3.96
CA ALA A 133 16.95 3.56 -3.04
C ALA A 133 15.94 4.65 -2.70
N TYR A 134 14.65 4.31 -2.79
CA TYR A 134 13.55 5.22 -2.50
C TYR A 134 13.50 6.49 -3.37
N ASP A 135 14.12 6.47 -4.55
CA ASP A 135 14.04 7.55 -5.54
C ASP A 135 13.32 7.01 -6.78
N VAL A 136 12.01 7.29 -6.86
CA VAL A 136 11.17 6.74 -7.92
C VAL A 136 11.51 7.27 -9.30
N SER A 137 12.15 8.45 -9.39
CA SER A 137 12.62 9.01 -10.65
C SER A 137 13.68 8.14 -11.33
N THR A 138 14.40 7.33 -10.55
CA THR A 138 15.43 6.39 -11.03
C THR A 138 14.87 5.01 -11.42
N GLY A 139 13.53 4.87 -11.40
CA GLY A 139 12.84 3.61 -11.62
C GLY A 139 12.92 3.10 -13.06
N SER A 140 13.18 1.82 -13.20
CA SER A 140 13.18 1.10 -14.47
C SER A 140 12.34 -0.17 -14.36
N TYR A 141 11.44 -0.40 -15.31
CA TYR A 141 10.65 -1.62 -15.35
C TYR A 141 11.51 -2.84 -15.62
N ASP A 142 11.47 -3.85 -14.75
CA ASP A 142 12.28 -5.05 -14.81
C ASP A 142 11.82 -6.06 -15.91
N SER A 143 10.76 -5.73 -16.64
CA SER A 143 10.05 -6.65 -17.54
C SER A 143 9.47 -7.86 -16.81
N VAL A 144 9.13 -7.66 -15.53
CA VAL A 144 8.57 -8.67 -14.63
C VAL A 144 7.20 -8.19 -14.14
N SER A 145 6.19 -9.03 -14.38
CA SER A 145 4.84 -8.82 -13.83
C SER A 145 4.23 -10.15 -13.42
N PHE A 146 3.28 -10.11 -12.50
CA PHE A 146 2.56 -11.28 -12.02
C PHE A 146 1.06 -11.04 -12.03
N ALA A 147 0.30 -11.96 -12.65
CA ALA A 147 -1.16 -11.89 -12.71
C ALA A 147 -1.78 -12.29 -11.36
N THR A 148 -2.52 -11.38 -10.73
CA THR A 148 -3.10 -11.59 -9.41
C THR A 148 -4.35 -12.45 -9.41
N GLY A 149 -5.00 -12.60 -10.58
CA GLY A 149 -6.27 -13.31 -10.70
C GLY A 149 -7.50 -12.50 -10.29
N ASP A 150 -7.30 -11.23 -9.91
CA ASP A 150 -8.36 -10.24 -9.76
C ASP A 150 -8.32 -9.25 -10.92
N ASN A 151 -9.48 -8.76 -11.36
CA ASN A 151 -9.54 -7.77 -12.45
C ASN A 151 -9.20 -6.35 -11.98
N THR A 152 -9.17 -6.13 -10.68
CA THR A 152 -8.84 -4.84 -10.06
C THR A 152 -8.05 -5.12 -8.78
N SER A 153 -6.73 -5.15 -8.92
CA SER A 153 -5.80 -5.34 -7.80
C SER A 153 -5.53 -3.99 -7.16
N CYS A 154 -5.90 -3.86 -5.89
CA CYS A 154 -5.76 -2.62 -5.12
C CYS A 154 -4.51 -2.65 -4.22
N GLY A 155 -4.67 -2.55 -2.91
CA GLY A 155 -3.56 -2.53 -1.98
C GLY A 155 -2.67 -3.76 -2.03
N ILE A 156 -1.39 -3.57 -1.90
CA ILE A 156 -0.38 -4.65 -1.90
C ILE A 156 0.60 -4.47 -0.74
N ARG A 157 0.96 -5.56 -0.06
CA ARG A 157 1.96 -5.56 1.02
C ARG A 157 2.76 -6.85 1.01
N PHE A 158 4.05 -6.73 1.27
CA PHE A 158 4.89 -7.89 1.56
C PHE A 158 4.78 -8.28 3.05
N ASN A 159 5.04 -9.55 3.34
CA ASN A 159 5.43 -9.93 4.68
C ASN A 159 6.86 -9.42 5.00
N ASN A 160 7.27 -9.49 6.26
CA ASN A 160 8.51 -8.88 6.73
C ASN A 160 9.79 -9.41 6.05
N ASP A 161 9.79 -10.65 5.57
CA ASP A 161 10.94 -11.28 4.92
C ASP A 161 10.87 -11.24 3.38
N GLY A 162 9.79 -10.72 2.80
CA GLY A 162 9.60 -10.58 1.36
C GLY A 162 9.31 -11.87 0.61
N THR A 163 9.05 -12.97 1.33
CA THR A 163 8.74 -14.28 0.70
C THR A 163 7.28 -14.42 0.31
N LYS A 164 6.43 -13.50 0.75
CA LYS A 164 5.01 -13.44 0.42
C LYS A 164 4.59 -12.04 0.07
N LEU A 165 3.78 -11.92 -0.99
CA LEU A 165 3.08 -10.70 -1.38
C LEU A 165 1.58 -10.93 -1.22
N PHE A 166 0.91 -10.02 -0.52
CA PHE A 166 -0.54 -10.02 -0.35
C PHE A 166 -1.16 -8.93 -1.21
N VAL A 167 -2.28 -9.24 -1.84
CA VAL A 167 -2.99 -8.34 -2.76
C VAL A 167 -4.46 -8.27 -2.37
N ALA A 168 -4.97 -7.07 -2.19
CA ALA A 168 -6.41 -6.84 -2.03
C ALA A 168 -7.10 -6.89 -3.40
N GLY A 169 -7.99 -7.86 -3.57
CA GLY A 169 -8.78 -8.05 -4.79
C GLY A 169 -10.15 -7.40 -4.67
N PHE A 170 -10.30 -6.22 -5.28
CA PHE A 170 -11.53 -5.43 -5.23
C PHE A 170 -12.73 -6.15 -5.87
N ALA A 171 -12.51 -6.84 -6.99
CA ALA A 171 -13.58 -7.52 -7.71
C ALA A 171 -13.85 -8.92 -7.16
N SER A 172 -12.83 -9.61 -6.65
CA SER A 172 -12.96 -10.97 -6.10
C SER A 172 -13.39 -11.00 -4.63
N HIS A 173 -13.28 -9.87 -3.92
CA HIS A 173 -13.54 -9.75 -2.48
C HIS A 173 -12.65 -10.69 -1.64
N ASN A 174 -11.41 -10.90 -2.11
CA ASN A 174 -10.44 -11.78 -1.49
C ASN A 174 -9.14 -11.01 -1.20
N ILE A 175 -8.37 -11.53 -0.26
CA ILE A 175 -6.96 -11.23 -0.14
C ILE A 175 -6.20 -12.41 -0.74
N GLU A 176 -5.44 -12.16 -1.79
CA GLU A 176 -4.60 -13.15 -2.47
C GLU A 176 -3.25 -13.23 -1.78
N GLU A 177 -2.79 -14.44 -1.47
CA GLU A 177 -1.41 -14.67 -1.06
C GLU A 177 -0.60 -15.19 -2.26
N ILE A 178 0.51 -14.54 -2.56
CA ILE A 178 1.44 -14.89 -3.63
C ILE A 178 2.77 -15.25 -2.97
N SER A 179 3.22 -16.48 -3.15
CA SER A 179 4.50 -16.97 -2.60
C SER A 179 5.64 -16.68 -3.55
N LEU A 180 6.78 -16.20 -3.04
CA LEU A 180 7.99 -15.95 -3.78
C LEU A 180 9.10 -16.87 -3.29
N SER A 181 9.71 -17.65 -4.20
CA SER A 181 10.83 -18.55 -3.83
C SER A 181 12.14 -17.79 -3.57
N THR A 182 12.25 -16.57 -4.09
CA THR A 182 13.31 -15.62 -3.78
C THR A 182 12.64 -14.35 -3.24
N ALA A 183 13.05 -13.91 -2.05
CA ALA A 183 12.47 -12.74 -1.40
C ALA A 183 12.51 -11.52 -2.33
N TYR A 184 11.37 -10.82 -2.44
CA TYR A 184 11.21 -9.62 -3.26
C TYR A 184 11.49 -9.80 -4.76
N ASP A 185 11.53 -11.02 -5.26
CA ASP A 185 11.70 -11.29 -6.70
C ASP A 185 10.39 -11.82 -7.29
N LEU A 186 9.63 -10.91 -7.90
CA LEU A 186 8.33 -11.22 -8.48
C LEU A 186 8.43 -12.23 -9.66
N SER A 187 9.62 -12.39 -10.28
CA SER A 187 9.83 -13.39 -11.31
C SER A 187 9.73 -14.83 -10.78
N THR A 188 9.88 -15.01 -9.46
CA THR A 188 9.79 -16.30 -8.76
C THR A 188 8.43 -16.54 -8.13
N ALA A 189 7.47 -15.65 -8.41
CA ALA A 189 6.15 -15.68 -7.82
C ALA A 189 5.31 -16.87 -8.28
N SER A 190 4.58 -17.45 -7.35
CA SER A 190 3.61 -18.51 -7.59
C SER A 190 2.37 -18.29 -6.71
N ARG A 191 1.22 -18.76 -7.20
CA ARG A 191 -0.05 -18.64 -6.49
C ARG A 191 -0.82 -19.96 -6.59
N SER A 192 -1.49 -20.31 -5.51
CA SER A 192 -2.49 -21.38 -5.48
C SER A 192 -3.88 -20.79 -5.24
N ASP A 193 -4.91 -21.36 -5.84
CA ASP A 193 -6.29 -20.95 -5.58
C ASP A 193 -6.76 -21.25 -4.14
N SER A 194 -6.02 -22.10 -3.41
CA SER A 194 -6.21 -22.33 -1.98
C SER A 194 -5.65 -21.22 -1.10
N ASP A 195 -4.78 -20.35 -1.63
CA ASP A 195 -4.06 -19.31 -0.89
C ASP A 195 -4.81 -17.98 -0.97
N ARG A 196 -6.13 -18.05 -0.77
CA ARG A 196 -7.04 -16.92 -0.78
C ARG A 196 -7.82 -16.85 0.51
N LEU A 197 -7.85 -15.66 1.11
CA LEU A 197 -8.73 -15.36 2.22
C LEU A 197 -9.94 -14.59 1.69
N SER A 198 -11.13 -15.21 1.75
CA SER A 198 -12.35 -14.47 1.43
C SER A 198 -12.70 -13.52 2.57
N VAL A 199 -12.85 -12.24 2.22
CA VAL A 199 -13.27 -11.18 3.15
C VAL A 199 -14.66 -10.62 2.79
N SER A 200 -15.37 -11.29 1.91
CA SER A 200 -16.66 -10.82 1.36
C SER A 200 -17.73 -10.54 2.42
N ALA A 201 -17.66 -11.20 3.58
CA ALA A 201 -18.59 -10.97 4.69
C ALA A 201 -18.25 -9.69 5.50
N GLN A 202 -17.02 -9.24 5.47
CA GLN A 202 -16.49 -8.10 6.24
C GLN A 202 -16.20 -6.88 5.34
N ALA A 203 -15.65 -7.14 4.15
CA ALA A 203 -15.21 -6.13 3.20
C ALA A 203 -15.67 -6.52 1.78
N GLN A 204 -16.69 -5.84 1.26
CA GLN A 204 -17.21 -6.15 -0.09
C GLN A 204 -16.36 -5.53 -1.20
N LYS A 205 -15.50 -4.58 -0.88
CA LYS A 205 -14.62 -3.90 -1.84
C LYS A 205 -13.27 -3.59 -1.18
N PRO A 206 -12.47 -4.62 -0.86
CA PRO A 206 -11.18 -4.39 -0.21
C PRO A 206 -10.29 -3.52 -1.11
N ARG A 207 -9.83 -2.40 -0.56
CA ARG A 207 -9.04 -1.39 -1.28
C ARG A 207 -7.59 -1.36 -0.85
N ASP A 208 -7.34 -1.55 0.45
CA ASP A 208 -5.98 -1.59 0.96
C ASP A 208 -5.86 -2.58 2.11
N ILE A 209 -4.63 -2.98 2.39
CA ILE A 209 -4.28 -3.93 3.43
C ILE A 209 -3.02 -3.48 4.14
N GLU A 210 -2.95 -3.75 5.44
CA GLU A 210 -1.76 -3.48 6.23
C GLU A 210 -1.57 -4.59 7.27
N PHE A 211 -0.32 -4.89 7.60
CA PHE A 211 0.01 -5.81 8.69
C PHE A 211 0.45 -5.05 9.93
N ASN A 212 0.21 -5.63 11.09
CA ASN A 212 0.92 -5.20 12.28
C ASN A 212 2.41 -5.56 12.17
N ILE A 213 3.22 -4.95 13.05
CA ILE A 213 4.69 -5.01 12.95
C ILE A 213 5.27 -6.43 13.02
N ASP A 214 4.59 -7.36 13.68
CA ASP A 214 5.00 -8.76 13.81
C ASP A 214 4.37 -9.69 12.75
N GLY A 215 3.54 -9.15 11.85
CA GLY A 215 2.90 -9.89 10.76
C GLY A 215 1.81 -10.87 11.21
N THR A 216 1.37 -10.83 12.48
CA THR A 216 0.37 -11.75 13.02
C THR A 216 -1.07 -11.33 12.73
N ARG A 217 -1.28 -10.08 12.25
CA ARG A 217 -2.59 -9.50 11.96
C ARG A 217 -2.59 -8.78 10.64
N LEU A 218 -3.68 -8.96 9.91
CA LEU A 218 -3.98 -8.25 8.68
C LEU A 218 -5.19 -7.32 8.91
N PHE A 219 -5.02 -6.06 8.56
CA PHE A 219 -6.08 -5.06 8.52
C PHE A 219 -6.51 -4.86 7.07
N VAL A 220 -7.80 -4.73 6.84
CA VAL A 220 -8.38 -4.54 5.50
C VAL A 220 -9.21 -3.27 5.51
N VAL A 221 -8.96 -2.38 4.56
CA VAL A 221 -9.76 -1.19 4.28
C VAL A 221 -10.68 -1.47 3.11
N SER A 222 -11.96 -1.08 3.20
CA SER A 222 -12.95 -1.28 2.14
C SER A 222 -13.86 -0.08 1.94
#